data_fca35a650f3120c3f1b419ec3c8e703a
#
_entry.id   fca35a650f3120c3f1b419ec3c8e703a
#
_cell.length_a   1.000
_cell.length_b   1.000
_cell.length_c   1.000
_cell.angle_alpha   90.00
_cell.angle_beta   90.00
_cell.angle_gamma   90.00
#
_symmetry.space_group_name_H-M   'P 1'
#
loop_
_entity.id
_entity.type
_entity.pdbx_description
1 polymer ?
#
loop_
_entity_poly.entity_id
_entity_poly.type
_entity_poly.pdbx_seq_one_letter_code
_entity_poly.pdbx_strand_id
1 'polypeptide(L)'
;MRVAIGRMACALAVMLMAVPALAQFGHPLKGTWSGDWGTTKENRMRVLLEFHWDGKAITGTINPGPRAVAMKKVELSPETWMVHVEAEGKDAAGAAVSYVIDGKLENIGAYARIFSGTWTEGGKKGDFRVVRN
;
A
#
# COMPACT_ATOMS: atom_id res chain seq x y z
N MET A 1 49.92 12.58 10.84
CA MET A 1 49.39 12.36 9.48
C MET A 1 48.70 11.01 9.32
N ARG A 2 49.32 9.89 9.73
CA ARG A 2 48.73 8.55 9.59
C ARG A 2 47.43 8.35 10.41
N VAL A 3 47.36 9.00 11.58
CA VAL A 3 46.18 8.92 12.46
C VAL A 3 44.93 9.61 11.84
N ALA A 4 45.13 10.71 11.09
CA ALA A 4 44.05 11.44 10.46
C ALA A 4 43.39 10.63 9.31
N ILE A 5 44.19 9.88 8.55
CA ILE A 5 43.69 9.02 7.46
C ILE A 5 42.85 7.85 8.01
N GLY A 6 43.29 7.26 9.11
CA GLY A 6 42.54 6.19 9.77
C GLY A 6 41.16 6.63 10.30
N ARG A 7 41.09 7.86 10.81
CA ARG A 7 39.82 8.44 11.29
C ARG A 7 38.85 8.71 10.15
N MET A 8 39.34 9.17 9.00
CA MET A 8 38.50 9.40 7.83
C MET A 8 37.92 8.08 7.27
N ALA A 9 38.72 7.02 7.24
CA ALA A 9 38.27 5.71 6.79
C ALA A 9 37.18 5.14 7.70
N CYS A 10 37.26 5.32 9.01
CA CYS A 10 36.23 4.89 9.95
C CYS A 10 34.93 5.66 9.77
N ALA A 11 34.98 6.96 9.54
CA ALA A 11 33.80 7.78 9.31
C ALA A 11 33.04 7.36 8.03
N LEU A 12 33.76 7.05 6.96
CA LEU A 12 33.18 6.55 5.71
C LEU A 12 32.51 5.20 5.90
N ALA A 13 33.09 4.30 6.66
CA ALA A 13 32.49 2.99 6.95
C ALA A 13 31.18 3.12 7.72
N VAL A 14 31.08 4.05 8.66
CA VAL A 14 29.84 4.29 9.42
C VAL A 14 28.74 4.83 8.52
N MET A 15 29.04 5.73 7.59
CA MET A 15 28.04 6.25 6.64
C MET A 15 27.50 5.17 5.70
N LEU A 16 28.35 4.25 5.24
CA LEU A 16 27.94 3.14 4.38
C LEU A 16 27.04 2.13 5.11
N MET A 17 27.21 1.96 6.42
CA MET A 17 26.37 1.06 7.23
C MET A 17 24.98 1.65 7.52
N ALA A 18 24.80 2.96 7.50
CA ALA A 18 23.53 3.61 7.77
C ALA A 18 22.50 3.38 6.64
N VAL A 19 22.94 3.28 5.36
CA VAL A 19 22.06 3.09 4.20
C VAL A 19 21.32 1.76 4.22
N PRO A 20 21.95 0.60 4.49
CA PRO A 20 21.23 -0.67 4.60
C PRO A 20 20.21 -0.72 5.74
N ALA A 21 20.46 -0.03 6.85
CA ALA A 21 19.53 0.02 7.97
C ALA A 21 18.21 0.71 7.61
N LEU A 22 18.24 1.79 6.82
CA LEU A 22 17.04 2.48 6.36
C LEU A 22 16.21 1.62 5.40
N ALA A 23 16.86 0.79 4.58
CA ALA A 23 16.19 -0.09 3.65
C ALA A 23 15.44 -1.26 4.32
N GLN A 24 15.69 -1.52 5.62
CA GLN A 24 15.03 -2.57 6.38
C GLN A 24 13.63 -2.16 6.89
N PHE A 25 13.33 -0.88 6.91
CA PHE A 25 11.98 -0.44 7.23
C PHE A 25 11.03 -0.84 6.11
N GLY A 26 9.99 -1.58 6.44
CA GLY A 26 9.03 -2.07 5.47
C GLY A 26 8.24 -0.97 4.79
N HIS A 27 7.52 -1.33 3.74
CA HIS A 27 6.64 -0.41 3.03
C HIS A 27 5.45 -0.02 3.93
N PRO A 28 5.03 1.26 3.94
CA PRO A 28 3.92 1.71 4.78
C PRO A 28 2.59 1.00 4.53
N LEU A 29 2.37 0.49 3.30
CA LEU A 29 1.16 -0.24 2.94
C LEU A 29 1.19 -1.71 3.36
N LYS A 30 2.35 -2.28 3.63
CA LYS A 30 2.47 -3.71 3.92
C LYS A 30 1.53 -4.14 5.04
N GLY A 31 0.81 -5.22 4.81
CA GLY A 31 -0.09 -5.81 5.79
C GLY A 31 -1.48 -6.04 5.26
N THR A 32 -2.38 -6.36 6.16
CA THR A 32 -3.78 -6.63 5.86
C THR A 32 -4.65 -5.48 6.33
N TRP A 33 -5.53 -5.05 5.48
CA TRP A 33 -6.41 -3.90 5.69
C TRP A 33 -7.86 -4.32 5.55
N SER A 34 -8.69 -3.97 6.51
CA SER A 34 -10.10 -4.31 6.48
C SER A 34 -10.99 -3.11 6.68
N GLY A 35 -12.13 -3.12 6.03
CA GLY A 35 -13.12 -2.05 6.10
C GLY A 35 -14.22 -2.26 5.10
N ASP A 36 -14.66 -1.18 4.50
CA ASP A 36 -15.75 -1.24 3.52
C ASP A 36 -15.61 -0.18 2.44
N TRP A 37 -16.35 -0.37 1.36
CA TRP A 37 -16.59 0.64 0.34
C TRP A 37 -18.06 0.63 -0.05
N GLY A 38 -18.49 1.71 -0.67
CA GLY A 38 -19.87 1.75 -1.17
C GLY A 38 -20.17 3.02 -1.92
N THR A 39 -21.25 2.99 -2.68
CA THR A 39 -21.73 4.13 -3.46
C THR A 39 -22.52 5.13 -2.59
N THR A 40 -23.07 4.65 -1.48
CA THR A 40 -23.81 5.46 -0.51
C THR A 40 -23.47 5.01 0.92
N LYS A 41 -23.97 5.72 1.92
CA LYS A 41 -23.80 5.33 3.32
C LYS A 41 -24.55 4.04 3.67
N GLU A 42 -25.65 3.78 2.98
CA GLU A 42 -26.50 2.61 3.21
C GLU A 42 -26.05 1.40 2.41
N ASN A 43 -25.38 1.61 1.28
CA ASN A 43 -24.94 0.55 0.38
C ASN A 43 -23.46 0.31 0.54
N ARG A 44 -23.09 -0.47 1.57
CA ARG A 44 -21.69 -0.77 1.91
C ARG A 44 -21.37 -2.23 1.66
N MET A 45 -20.16 -2.46 1.17
CA MET A 45 -19.61 -3.81 0.99
C MET A 45 -18.30 -3.91 1.75
N ARG A 46 -18.15 -4.99 2.50
CA ARG A 46 -16.90 -5.26 3.21
C ARG A 46 -15.80 -5.62 2.22
N VAL A 47 -14.61 -5.10 2.49
CA VAL A 47 -13.43 -5.39 1.67
C VAL A 47 -12.25 -5.71 2.57
N LEU A 48 -11.39 -6.55 2.05
CA LEU A 48 -10.10 -6.87 2.62
C LEU A 48 -9.05 -6.59 1.57
N LEU A 49 -8.03 -5.81 1.92
CA LEU A 49 -6.88 -5.58 1.07
C LEU A 49 -5.66 -6.20 1.72
N GLU A 50 -4.84 -6.83 0.93
CA GLU A 50 -3.59 -7.41 1.40
C GLU A 50 -2.44 -6.89 0.55
N PHE A 51 -1.45 -6.28 1.19
CA PHE A 51 -0.28 -5.74 0.50
C PHE A 51 0.98 -6.47 0.97
N HIS A 52 1.82 -6.84 0.01
CA HIS A 52 3.08 -7.53 0.21
C HIS A 52 4.24 -6.67 -0.25
N TRP A 53 5.31 -6.68 0.51
CA TRP A 53 6.54 -5.96 0.21
C TRP A 53 7.71 -6.95 0.25
N ASP A 54 8.41 -7.08 -0.90
CA ASP A 54 9.55 -7.99 -1.02
C ASP A 54 10.91 -7.30 -0.87
N GLY A 55 10.91 -6.02 -0.47
CA GLY A 55 12.11 -5.18 -0.40
C GLY A 55 12.35 -4.33 -1.63
N LYS A 56 11.66 -4.59 -2.73
CA LYS A 56 11.80 -3.87 -4.00
C LYS A 56 10.47 -3.41 -4.57
N ALA A 57 9.46 -4.25 -4.51
CA ALA A 57 8.15 -3.97 -5.10
C ALA A 57 7.02 -4.22 -4.11
N ILE A 58 6.00 -3.38 -4.19
CA ILE A 58 4.75 -3.57 -3.48
C ILE A 58 3.75 -4.22 -4.42
N THR A 59 3.14 -5.29 -3.96
CA THR A 59 2.06 -5.99 -4.66
C THR A 59 0.87 -6.10 -3.76
N GLY A 60 -0.30 -6.40 -4.30
CA GLY A 60 -1.48 -6.50 -3.48
C GLY A 60 -2.59 -7.31 -4.10
N THR A 61 -3.56 -7.63 -3.27
CA THR A 61 -4.74 -8.41 -3.62
C THR A 61 -5.97 -7.81 -2.96
N ILE A 62 -7.06 -7.72 -3.73
CA ILE A 62 -8.37 -7.33 -3.24
C ILE A 62 -9.15 -8.60 -2.92
N ASN A 63 -9.68 -8.68 -1.71
CA ASN A 63 -10.48 -9.82 -1.23
C ASN A 63 -9.78 -11.17 -1.46
N PRO A 64 -8.66 -11.44 -0.75
CA PRO A 64 -7.96 -12.71 -0.88
C PRO A 64 -8.88 -13.91 -0.73
N GLY A 65 -8.65 -14.94 -1.55
CA GLY A 65 -9.46 -16.14 -1.57
C GLY A 65 -9.82 -16.57 -2.99
N PRO A 66 -10.87 -17.38 -3.18
CA PRO A 66 -11.23 -17.92 -4.49
C PRO A 66 -11.57 -16.88 -5.55
N ARG A 67 -12.01 -15.70 -5.13
CA ARG A 67 -12.35 -14.59 -6.03
C ARG A 67 -11.39 -13.42 -5.88
N ALA A 68 -10.18 -13.69 -5.49
CA ALA A 68 -9.16 -12.66 -5.30
C ALA A 68 -8.87 -11.90 -6.60
N VAL A 69 -8.71 -10.59 -6.48
CA VAL A 69 -8.33 -9.73 -7.59
C VAL A 69 -6.92 -9.22 -7.35
N ALA A 70 -5.99 -9.60 -8.22
CA ALA A 70 -4.61 -9.13 -8.13
C ALA A 70 -4.53 -7.68 -8.58
N MET A 71 -3.80 -6.87 -7.81
CA MET A 71 -3.53 -5.50 -8.18
C MET A 71 -2.47 -5.47 -9.28
N LYS A 72 -2.73 -4.69 -10.34
CA LYS A 72 -1.79 -4.50 -11.46
C LYS A 72 -0.79 -3.40 -11.17
N LYS A 73 -1.21 -2.39 -10.41
CA LYS A 73 -0.41 -1.21 -10.15
C LYS A 73 -0.68 -0.72 -8.74
N VAL A 74 0.37 -0.49 -7.98
CA VAL A 74 0.29 0.12 -6.66
C VAL A 74 1.35 1.19 -6.59
N GLU A 75 0.93 2.44 -6.39
CA GLU A 75 1.83 3.58 -6.29
C GLU A 75 1.56 4.35 -5.00
N LEU A 76 2.61 4.65 -4.28
CA LEU A 76 2.57 5.50 -3.09
C LEU A 76 3.46 6.70 -3.32
N SER A 77 2.90 7.91 -3.13
CA SER A 77 3.66 9.14 -3.11
C SER A 77 4.08 9.42 -1.66
N PRO A 78 5.37 9.34 -1.32
CA PRO A 78 5.81 9.58 0.06
C PRO A 78 5.67 11.03 0.50
N GLU A 79 5.58 11.95 -0.44
CA GLU A 79 5.44 13.38 -0.14
C GLU A 79 4.03 13.75 0.32
N THR A 80 3.02 13.11 -0.26
CA THR A 80 1.61 13.41 0.01
C THR A 80 0.88 12.30 0.74
N TRP A 81 1.47 11.12 0.84
CA TRP A 81 0.85 9.88 1.34
C TRP A 81 -0.36 9.44 0.52
N MET A 82 -0.44 9.90 -0.73
CA MET A 82 -1.47 9.45 -1.66
C MET A 82 -1.10 8.10 -2.25
N VAL A 83 -2.10 7.25 -2.39
CA VAL A 83 -1.95 5.90 -2.93
C VAL A 83 -2.91 5.73 -4.10
N HIS A 84 -2.38 5.20 -5.19
CA HIS A 84 -3.15 4.86 -6.39
C HIS A 84 -3.01 3.38 -6.68
N VAL A 85 -4.14 2.68 -6.81
CA VAL A 85 -4.18 1.25 -7.10
C VAL A 85 -5.04 1.02 -8.33
N GLU A 86 -4.54 0.20 -9.26
CA GLU A 86 -5.31 -0.30 -10.40
C GLU A 86 -5.33 -1.82 -10.35
N ALA A 87 -6.49 -2.39 -10.62
CA ALA A 87 -6.68 -3.82 -10.67
C ALA A 87 -7.71 -4.18 -11.73
N GLU A 88 -7.72 -5.43 -12.14
CA GLU A 88 -8.71 -5.96 -13.08
C GLU A 88 -9.10 -7.35 -12.64
N GLY A 89 -10.39 -7.56 -12.51
CA GLY A 89 -10.96 -8.84 -12.13
C GLY A 89 -12.07 -9.24 -13.07
N LYS A 90 -12.89 -10.19 -12.63
CA LYS A 90 -14.06 -10.66 -13.38
C LYS A 90 -15.27 -10.68 -12.46
N ASP A 91 -16.42 -10.33 -13.00
CA ASP A 91 -17.68 -10.45 -12.28
C ASP A 91 -18.20 -11.91 -12.32
N ALA A 92 -19.37 -12.15 -11.72
CA ALA A 92 -19.98 -13.47 -11.67
C ALA A 92 -20.28 -14.04 -13.06
N ALA A 93 -20.50 -13.18 -14.06
CA ALA A 93 -20.76 -13.56 -15.44
C ALA A 93 -19.48 -13.78 -16.25
N GLY A 94 -18.28 -13.55 -15.67
CA GLY A 94 -17.00 -13.68 -16.35
C GLY A 94 -16.58 -12.45 -17.13
N ALA A 95 -17.33 -11.33 -17.05
CA ALA A 95 -16.95 -10.10 -17.71
C ALA A 95 -15.85 -9.35 -16.94
N ALA A 96 -14.95 -8.69 -17.67
CA ALA A 96 -13.88 -7.92 -17.06
C ALA A 96 -14.42 -6.74 -16.25
N VAL A 97 -13.88 -6.54 -15.05
CA VAL A 97 -14.21 -5.42 -14.16
C VAL A 97 -12.92 -4.71 -13.79
N SER A 98 -12.87 -3.41 -14.06
CA SER A 98 -11.72 -2.57 -13.69
C SER A 98 -11.94 -1.95 -12.32
N TYR A 99 -10.87 -1.92 -11.53
CA TYR A 99 -10.84 -1.31 -10.21
C TYR A 99 -9.85 -0.15 -10.22
N VAL A 100 -10.26 0.99 -9.70
CA VAL A 100 -9.36 2.13 -9.47
C VAL A 100 -9.61 2.61 -8.05
N ILE A 101 -8.56 2.58 -7.24
CA ILE A 101 -8.63 2.97 -5.82
C ILE A 101 -7.65 4.10 -5.61
N ASP A 102 -8.15 5.26 -5.22
CA ASP A 102 -7.34 6.42 -4.91
C ASP A 102 -7.64 6.90 -3.51
N GLY A 103 -6.61 7.00 -2.70
CA GLY A 103 -6.81 7.40 -1.32
C GLY A 103 -5.55 7.94 -0.68
N LYS A 104 -5.70 8.26 0.60
CA LYS A 104 -4.62 8.81 1.41
C LYS A 104 -4.39 7.92 2.62
N LEU A 105 -3.11 7.73 2.96
CA LEU A 105 -2.72 7.10 4.21
C LEU A 105 -2.71 8.14 5.32
N GLU A 106 -3.34 7.80 6.45
CA GLU A 106 -3.36 8.60 7.65
C GLU A 106 -2.89 7.79 8.85
N ASN A 107 -2.50 8.46 9.92
CA ASN A 107 -1.99 7.84 11.14
C ASN A 107 -0.79 6.92 10.91
N ILE A 108 0.17 7.40 10.11
CA ILE A 108 1.35 6.61 9.73
C ILE A 108 2.17 6.16 10.94
N GLY A 109 2.24 7.00 11.97
CA GLY A 109 2.96 6.66 13.19
C GLY A 109 2.19 5.77 14.15
N ALA A 110 0.92 5.50 13.90
CA ALA A 110 0.08 4.67 14.76
C ALA A 110 0.07 3.21 14.30
N TYR A 111 -0.31 2.33 15.22
CA TYR A 111 -0.48 0.91 14.90
C TYR A 111 -1.60 0.70 13.88
N ALA A 112 -2.73 1.34 14.09
CA ALA A 112 -3.89 1.26 13.20
C ALA A 112 -3.85 2.41 12.19
N ARG A 113 -3.18 2.20 11.07
CA ARG A 113 -3.16 3.15 9.95
C ARG A 113 -4.48 3.11 9.22
N ILE A 114 -4.87 4.25 8.64
CA ILE A 114 -6.10 4.39 7.89
C ILE A 114 -5.76 4.66 6.42
N PHE A 115 -6.47 4.00 5.52
CA PHE A 115 -6.40 4.25 4.08
C PHE A 115 -7.83 4.49 3.61
N SER A 116 -8.10 5.67 3.08
CA SER A 116 -9.44 6.07 2.68
C SER A 116 -9.42 6.99 1.47
N GLY A 117 -10.52 7.02 0.75
CA GLY A 117 -10.66 7.85 -0.45
C GLY A 117 -11.77 7.37 -1.35
N THR A 118 -11.49 7.28 -2.66
CA THR A 118 -12.45 6.88 -3.68
C THR A 118 -12.16 5.48 -4.20
N TRP A 119 -13.24 4.75 -4.49
CA TRP A 119 -13.21 3.39 -5.03
C TRP A 119 -14.09 3.35 -6.25
N THR A 120 -13.53 2.93 -7.37
CA THR A 120 -14.27 2.72 -8.61
C THR A 120 -14.18 1.25 -8.98
N GLU A 121 -15.32 0.63 -9.20
CA GLU A 121 -15.41 -0.79 -9.55
C GLU A 121 -16.41 -0.94 -10.69
N GLY A 122 -15.90 -1.26 -11.89
CA GLY A 122 -16.73 -1.23 -13.09
C GLY A 122 -17.24 0.17 -13.35
N GLY A 123 -18.51 0.36 -13.50
CA GLY A 123 -19.14 1.67 -13.69
C GLY A 123 -19.57 2.34 -12.39
N LYS A 124 -19.28 1.75 -11.23
CA LYS A 124 -19.74 2.25 -9.93
C LYS A 124 -18.59 2.97 -9.21
N LYS A 125 -18.89 4.14 -8.68
CA LYS A 125 -17.94 4.94 -7.92
C LYS A 125 -18.49 5.27 -6.55
N GLY A 126 -17.66 5.12 -5.54
CA GLY A 126 -18.01 5.42 -4.16
C GLY A 126 -16.80 5.78 -3.33
N ASP A 127 -16.97 5.79 -2.03
CA ASP A 127 -15.88 5.99 -1.08
C ASP A 127 -15.51 4.68 -0.39
N PHE A 128 -14.33 4.67 0.21
CA PHE A 128 -13.87 3.53 1.00
C PHE A 128 -13.08 3.99 2.22
N ARG A 129 -13.02 3.12 3.19
CA ARG A 129 -12.16 3.29 4.36
C ARG A 129 -11.76 1.90 4.86
N VAL A 130 -10.47 1.69 4.94
CA VAL A 130 -9.89 0.46 5.50
C VAL A 130 -8.85 0.82 6.54
N VAL A 131 -8.71 -0.06 7.52
CA VAL A 131 -7.78 0.11 8.64
C VAL A 131 -6.85 -1.10 8.65
N ARG A 132 -5.57 -0.85 8.88
CA ARG A 132 -4.58 -1.93 8.96
C ARG A 132 -4.75 -2.71 10.26
N ASN A 133 -4.86 -4.01 10.11
CA ASN A 133 -4.97 -4.93 11.25
C ASN A 133 -3.61 -5.20 11.89
#